data_9ebffb204ca06ddd408e594d2098d153
#
_entry.id   9ebffb204ca06ddd408e594d2098d153
#
_cell.length_a   1.000
_cell.length_b   1.000
_cell.length_c   1.000
_cell.angle_alpha   90.00
_cell.angle_beta   90.00
_cell.angle_gamma   90.00
#
_symmetry.space_group_name_H-M   'P 1'
#
loop_
_entity.id
_entity.type
_entity.pdbx_description
1 polymer ?
#
loop_
_entity_poly.entity_id
_entity_poly.type
_entity_poly.pdbx_seq_one_letter_code
_entity_poly.pdbx_strand_id
1 'polypeptide(L)'
;MTETAAVPASGKDFAARVKNLRTWNIVVGFAHLIQGIIIVALSSDFSLPVTASYMAGPPGSPLQAPVVILDMPLAWGVALFFFLSAFFHFLVSVPGVFDRYARGLGEGHNYFRWAEYSISSSIMIVLIAQVVGIDNAAALMAIFGVNAAMILFGWVQEKYIKPGSGDMLPFAFGSFAGAVPWLILVLYIIAPGNQFDQSAPAFVYAIVLTIFLAFNCFAIVQWLQYKKKPIDYIKGEKAYIVLSLVAKSLLAWQIFANTLIPPTA
;
A
#
# COMPACT_ATOMS: atom_id res chain seq x y z
N MET A 1 11.48 -7.31 -41.30
CA MET A 1 10.28 -7.26 -40.46
C MET A 1 10.24 -5.88 -39.85
N THR A 2 9.40 -5.02 -40.41
CA THR A 2 9.26 -3.62 -40.03
C THR A 2 8.66 -3.53 -38.63
N GLU A 3 9.44 -3.01 -37.69
CA GLU A 3 9.07 -2.73 -36.31
C GLU A 3 8.02 -1.61 -36.31
N THR A 4 6.78 -1.93 -36.03
CA THR A 4 5.71 -0.95 -35.84
C THR A 4 5.97 -0.22 -34.51
N ALA A 5 6.72 0.87 -34.58
CA ALA A 5 6.79 1.82 -33.48
C ALA A 5 5.35 2.28 -33.17
N ALA A 6 4.95 2.20 -31.88
CA ALA A 6 3.66 2.68 -31.45
C ALA A 6 3.53 4.16 -31.88
N VAL A 7 2.56 4.46 -32.74
CA VAL A 7 2.24 5.82 -33.18
C VAL A 7 1.95 6.65 -31.94
N PRO A 8 2.62 7.80 -31.71
CA PRO A 8 2.28 8.67 -30.59
C PRO A 8 0.82 9.09 -30.73
N ALA A 9 0.03 8.84 -29.66
CA ALA A 9 -1.37 9.26 -29.62
C ALA A 9 -1.47 10.74 -29.99
N SER A 10 -2.41 11.11 -30.87
CA SER A 10 -2.60 12.52 -31.20
C SER A 10 -2.86 13.32 -29.93
N GLY A 11 -2.45 14.57 -29.84
CA GLY A 11 -2.66 15.38 -28.63
C GLY A 11 -4.13 15.40 -28.15
N LYS A 12 -5.09 15.24 -29.06
CA LYS A 12 -6.53 15.11 -28.74
C LYS A 12 -6.85 13.77 -28.06
N ASP A 13 -6.25 12.67 -28.50
CA ASP A 13 -6.43 11.35 -27.88
C ASP A 13 -5.82 11.33 -26.47
N PHE A 14 -4.63 11.87 -26.29
CA PHE A 14 -4.00 12.00 -24.97
C PHE A 14 -4.89 12.81 -24.01
N ALA A 15 -5.37 13.99 -24.43
CA ALA A 15 -6.23 14.82 -23.58
C ALA A 15 -7.53 14.13 -23.19
N ALA A 16 -8.16 13.38 -24.11
CA ALA A 16 -9.38 12.60 -23.81
C ALA A 16 -9.10 11.49 -22.79
N ARG A 17 -7.97 10.79 -22.90
CA ARG A 17 -7.56 9.72 -21.98
C ARG A 17 -7.25 10.28 -20.57
N VAL A 18 -6.57 11.43 -20.48
CA VAL A 18 -6.30 12.10 -19.20
C VAL A 18 -7.60 12.59 -18.55
N LYS A 19 -8.53 13.15 -19.34
CA LYS A 19 -9.87 13.50 -18.85
C LYS A 19 -10.61 12.28 -18.30
N ASN A 20 -10.51 11.14 -18.96
CA ASN A 20 -11.08 9.88 -18.46
C ASN A 20 -10.43 9.46 -17.13
N LEU A 21 -9.11 9.60 -16.95
CA LEU A 21 -8.45 9.35 -15.66
C LEU A 21 -8.95 10.27 -14.56
N ARG A 22 -9.27 11.54 -14.86
CA ARG A 22 -9.89 12.44 -13.88
C ARG A 22 -11.22 11.88 -13.37
N THR A 23 -12.06 11.40 -14.27
CA THR A 23 -13.34 10.76 -13.91
C THR A 23 -13.10 9.52 -13.03
N TRP A 24 -12.12 8.66 -13.39
CA TRP A 24 -11.73 7.52 -12.58
C TRP A 24 -11.27 7.94 -11.18
N ASN A 25 -10.42 8.96 -11.06
CA ASN A 25 -9.98 9.47 -9.77
C ASN A 25 -11.17 9.95 -8.91
N ILE A 26 -12.10 10.70 -9.49
CA ILE A 26 -13.28 11.17 -8.75
C ILE A 26 -14.14 9.99 -8.26
N VAL A 27 -14.44 9.04 -9.12
CA VAL A 27 -15.28 7.87 -8.77
C VAL A 27 -14.60 7.02 -7.69
N VAL A 28 -13.32 6.72 -7.87
CA VAL A 28 -12.55 5.91 -6.92
C VAL A 28 -12.32 6.68 -5.61
N GLY A 29 -12.15 8.01 -5.65
CA GLY A 29 -12.10 8.85 -4.46
C GLY A 29 -13.36 8.73 -3.61
N PHE A 30 -14.54 8.79 -4.23
CA PHE A 30 -15.80 8.56 -3.52
C PHE A 30 -15.91 7.11 -3.00
N ALA A 31 -15.49 6.12 -3.78
CA ALA A 31 -15.51 4.73 -3.34
C ALA A 31 -14.64 4.52 -2.10
N HIS A 32 -13.46 5.12 -2.02
CA HIS A 32 -12.61 5.09 -0.83
C HIS A 32 -13.26 5.83 0.35
N LEU A 33 -13.77 7.04 0.12
CA LEU A 33 -14.40 7.83 1.16
C LEU A 33 -15.58 7.09 1.80
N ILE A 34 -16.48 6.55 0.98
CA ILE A 34 -17.68 5.82 1.44
C ILE A 34 -17.25 4.57 2.23
N GLN A 35 -16.29 3.79 1.75
CA GLN A 35 -15.81 2.61 2.48
C GLN A 35 -15.19 3.00 3.83
N GLY A 36 -14.36 4.07 3.89
CA GLY A 36 -13.80 4.55 5.14
C GLY A 36 -14.87 4.95 6.16
N ILE A 37 -15.93 5.66 5.71
CA ILE A 37 -17.07 6.04 6.56
C ILE A 37 -17.82 4.79 7.06
N ILE A 38 -18.12 3.83 6.16
CA ILE A 38 -18.85 2.61 6.52
C ILE A 38 -18.06 1.80 7.55
N ILE A 39 -16.75 1.64 7.36
CA ILE A 39 -15.90 0.91 8.31
C ILE A 39 -15.98 1.54 9.71
N VAL A 40 -15.79 2.86 9.83
CA VAL A 40 -15.89 3.52 11.14
C VAL A 40 -17.28 3.42 11.74
N ALA A 41 -18.34 3.59 10.91
CA ALA A 41 -19.71 3.61 11.39
C ALA A 41 -20.24 2.24 11.87
N LEU A 42 -19.73 1.14 11.30
CA LEU A 42 -20.21 -0.21 11.57
C LEU A 42 -19.27 -1.06 12.43
N SER A 43 -18.08 -0.58 12.74
CA SER A 43 -17.09 -1.32 13.52
C SER A 43 -17.34 -1.23 15.02
N SER A 44 -16.89 -2.28 15.72
CA SER A 44 -16.69 -2.25 17.17
C SER A 44 -15.49 -1.38 17.57
N ASP A 45 -15.36 -1.09 18.87
CA ASP A 45 -14.21 -0.37 19.45
C ASP A 45 -12.96 -1.27 19.62
N PHE A 46 -12.82 -2.32 18.79
CA PHE A 46 -11.71 -3.24 18.88
C PHE A 46 -10.39 -2.52 18.57
N SER A 47 -9.44 -2.66 19.49
CA SER A 47 -8.09 -2.08 19.36
C SER A 47 -7.01 -3.12 19.57
N LEU A 48 -5.84 -2.86 19.02
CA LEU A 48 -4.64 -3.66 19.21
C LEU A 48 -3.58 -2.82 19.92
N PRO A 49 -2.90 -3.38 20.95
CA PRO A 49 -1.89 -2.64 21.68
C PRO A 49 -0.65 -2.40 20.80
N VAL A 50 -0.01 -1.26 21.00
CA VAL A 50 1.36 -1.00 20.58
C VAL A 50 2.20 -0.96 21.83
N THR A 51 3.21 -1.81 21.92
CA THR A 51 3.99 -2.03 23.12
C THR A 51 5.46 -1.61 22.99
N ALA A 52 6.12 -1.41 24.10
CA ALA A 52 7.56 -1.28 24.16
C ALA A 52 8.12 -1.99 25.39
N SER A 53 9.29 -2.61 25.25
CA SER A 53 10.07 -3.15 26.36
C SER A 53 11.33 -2.32 26.55
N TYR A 54 11.60 -1.92 27.77
CA TYR A 54 12.75 -1.09 28.09
C TYR A 54 13.79 -1.87 28.87
N MET A 55 15.06 -1.50 28.69
CA MET A 55 16.18 -2.05 29.45
C MET A 55 16.21 -1.38 30.85
N ALA A 56 16.29 -2.21 31.91
CA ALA A 56 16.31 -1.74 33.29
C ALA A 56 17.69 -1.84 33.97
N GLY A 57 18.72 -2.22 33.21
CA GLY A 57 20.09 -2.39 33.70
C GLY A 57 21.11 -2.37 32.55
N PRO A 58 22.37 -2.74 32.81
CA PRO A 58 23.40 -2.76 31.78
C PRO A 58 23.06 -3.77 30.66
N PRO A 59 23.75 -3.68 29.47
CA PRO A 59 23.55 -4.64 28.40
C PRO A 59 23.66 -6.10 28.87
N GLY A 60 22.67 -6.93 28.49
CA GLY A 60 22.55 -8.32 28.95
C GLY A 60 21.61 -8.51 30.15
N SER A 61 21.14 -7.45 30.80
CA SER A 61 20.07 -7.55 31.80
C SER A 61 18.74 -7.95 31.14
N PRO A 62 17.84 -8.67 31.85
CA PRO A 62 16.50 -8.97 31.34
C PRO A 62 15.75 -7.69 31.01
N LEU A 63 15.01 -7.72 29.92
CA LEU A 63 14.08 -6.63 29.58
C LEU A 63 12.94 -6.57 30.58
N GLN A 64 12.44 -5.36 30.83
CA GLN A 64 11.17 -5.19 31.54
C GLN A 64 10.01 -5.78 30.75
N ALA A 65 8.95 -6.16 31.45
CA ALA A 65 7.69 -6.57 30.79
C ALA A 65 7.23 -5.48 29.79
N PRO A 66 6.66 -5.86 28.64
CA PRO A 66 6.14 -4.89 27.69
C PRO A 66 5.10 -3.97 28.33
N VAL A 67 5.21 -2.67 28.09
CA VAL A 67 4.19 -1.68 28.48
C VAL A 67 3.44 -1.23 27.24
N VAL A 68 2.14 -1.08 27.35
CA VAL A 68 1.30 -0.50 26.30
C VAL A 68 1.55 1.01 26.25
N ILE A 69 1.98 1.50 25.10
CA ILE A 69 2.22 2.93 24.86
C ILE A 69 1.09 3.57 24.05
N LEU A 70 0.32 2.76 23.34
CA LEU A 70 -0.83 3.18 22.54
C LEU A 70 -1.76 1.98 22.30
N ASP A 71 -3.05 2.17 22.47
CA ASP A 71 -4.07 1.28 21.94
C ASP A 71 -4.54 1.83 20.58
N MET A 72 -4.26 1.10 19.49
CA MET A 72 -4.61 1.53 18.16
C MET A 72 -6.01 0.99 17.79
N PRO A 73 -7.03 1.85 17.65
CA PRO A 73 -8.35 1.43 17.19
C PRO A 73 -8.25 0.95 15.74
N LEU A 74 -8.47 -0.34 15.51
CA LEU A 74 -8.19 -0.98 14.22
C LEU A 74 -9.08 -0.41 13.10
N ALA A 75 -10.34 -0.06 13.41
CA ALA A 75 -11.25 0.58 12.48
C ALA A 75 -10.72 1.92 11.96
N TRP A 76 -10.16 2.74 12.83
CA TRP A 76 -9.57 4.02 12.44
C TRP A 76 -8.29 3.85 11.64
N GLY A 77 -7.47 2.84 11.94
CA GLY A 77 -6.31 2.49 11.13
C GLY A 77 -6.71 2.11 9.69
N VAL A 78 -7.77 1.32 9.54
CA VAL A 78 -8.35 0.97 8.23
C VAL A 78 -8.93 2.19 7.53
N ALA A 79 -9.71 3.00 8.22
CA ALA A 79 -10.31 4.20 7.63
C ALA A 79 -9.26 5.21 7.19
N LEU A 80 -8.14 5.31 7.89
CA LEU A 80 -7.06 6.26 7.60
C LEU A 80 -6.46 6.04 6.21
N PHE A 81 -6.18 4.80 5.81
CA PHE A 81 -5.67 4.57 4.45
C PHE A 81 -6.73 4.82 3.37
N PHE A 82 -8.02 4.63 3.67
CA PHE A 82 -9.10 5.00 2.75
C PHE A 82 -9.23 6.52 2.61
N PHE A 83 -9.25 7.25 3.72
CA PHE A 83 -9.37 8.71 3.70
C PHE A 83 -8.17 9.37 3.04
N LEU A 84 -6.96 8.85 3.28
CA LEU A 84 -5.76 9.31 2.60
C LEU A 84 -5.86 9.11 1.08
N SER A 85 -6.32 7.94 0.64
CA SER A 85 -6.50 7.67 -0.79
C SER A 85 -7.59 8.55 -1.40
N ALA A 86 -8.72 8.71 -0.73
CA ALA A 86 -9.78 9.63 -1.15
C ALA A 86 -9.27 11.06 -1.31
N PHE A 87 -8.50 11.54 -0.32
CA PHE A 87 -7.87 12.86 -0.36
C PHE A 87 -7.00 13.04 -1.60
N PHE A 88 -6.08 12.12 -1.89
CA PHE A 88 -5.20 12.23 -3.05
C PHE A 88 -5.95 12.10 -4.38
N HIS A 89 -6.95 11.24 -4.47
CA HIS A 89 -7.80 11.13 -5.65
C HIS A 89 -8.58 12.43 -5.94
N PHE A 90 -9.11 13.07 -4.90
CA PHE A 90 -9.75 14.38 -5.05
C PHE A 90 -8.72 15.47 -5.34
N LEU A 91 -7.58 15.48 -4.65
CA LEU A 91 -6.51 16.47 -4.86
C LEU A 91 -6.07 16.54 -6.32
N VAL A 92 -5.79 15.39 -6.95
CA VAL A 92 -5.38 15.38 -8.38
C VAL A 92 -6.53 15.68 -9.34
N SER A 93 -7.75 15.82 -8.83
CA SER A 93 -8.94 16.12 -9.63
C SER A 93 -9.40 17.58 -9.54
N VAL A 94 -8.89 18.39 -8.57
CA VAL A 94 -9.26 19.81 -8.47
C VAL A 94 -8.58 20.65 -9.55
N PRO A 95 -9.21 21.73 -10.04
CA PRO A 95 -8.60 22.66 -10.98
C PRO A 95 -7.24 23.17 -10.50
N GLY A 96 -6.28 23.36 -11.40
CA GLY A 96 -4.91 23.77 -11.08
C GLY A 96 -3.99 22.62 -10.69
N VAL A 97 -4.39 21.76 -9.72
CA VAL A 97 -3.64 20.54 -9.40
C VAL A 97 -3.79 19.53 -10.53
N PHE A 98 -4.98 19.40 -11.11
CA PHE A 98 -5.22 18.53 -12.27
C PHE A 98 -4.32 18.89 -13.46
N ASP A 99 -4.08 20.17 -13.74
CA ASP A 99 -3.20 20.60 -14.83
C ASP A 99 -1.75 20.16 -14.56
N ARG A 100 -1.30 20.22 -13.31
CA ARG A 100 0.02 19.73 -12.91
C ARG A 100 0.10 18.20 -13.00
N TYR A 101 -0.94 17.49 -12.57
CA TYR A 101 -1.06 16.05 -12.71
C TYR A 101 -1.03 15.64 -14.19
N ALA A 102 -1.84 16.29 -15.05
CA ALA A 102 -1.92 16.01 -16.47
C ALA A 102 -0.57 16.23 -17.18
N ARG A 103 0.15 17.30 -16.85
CA ARG A 103 1.51 17.53 -17.38
C ARG A 103 2.46 16.41 -16.95
N GLY A 104 2.46 16.03 -15.67
CA GLY A 104 3.29 14.93 -15.19
C GLY A 104 3.01 13.62 -15.93
N LEU A 105 1.74 13.30 -16.20
CA LEU A 105 1.39 12.13 -17.00
C LEU A 105 1.93 12.21 -18.44
N GLY A 106 1.94 13.40 -19.02
CA GLY A 106 2.54 13.65 -20.35
C GLY A 106 4.06 13.47 -20.36
N GLU A 107 4.71 13.76 -19.24
CA GLU A 107 6.14 13.59 -19.03
C GLU A 107 6.51 12.18 -18.52
N GLY A 108 5.51 11.33 -18.30
CA GLY A 108 5.69 9.94 -17.85
C GLY A 108 5.94 9.81 -16.35
N HIS A 109 5.39 10.70 -15.52
CA HIS A 109 5.49 10.60 -14.06
C HIS A 109 4.21 10.99 -13.32
N ASN A 110 4.03 10.40 -12.12
CA ASN A 110 2.96 10.74 -11.18
C ASN A 110 3.48 10.71 -9.74
N TYR A 111 4.04 11.82 -9.28
CA TYR A 111 4.59 11.93 -7.93
C TYR A 111 3.52 11.93 -6.83
N PHE A 112 2.28 12.34 -7.14
CA PHE A 112 1.15 12.24 -6.20
C PHE A 112 0.88 10.80 -5.79
N ARG A 113 0.93 9.86 -6.74
CA ARG A 113 0.78 8.42 -6.48
C ARG A 113 1.85 7.90 -5.53
N TRP A 114 3.12 8.24 -5.77
CA TRP A 114 4.20 7.77 -4.92
C TRP A 114 4.13 8.33 -3.50
N ALA A 115 3.76 9.62 -3.36
CA ALA A 115 3.54 10.23 -2.06
C ALA A 115 2.38 9.55 -1.31
N GLU A 116 1.25 9.34 -1.96
CA GLU A 116 0.10 8.64 -1.38
C GLU A 116 0.46 7.22 -0.97
N TYR A 117 1.04 6.43 -1.89
CA TYR A 117 1.33 5.02 -1.63
C TYR A 117 2.40 4.82 -0.56
N SER A 118 3.39 5.70 -0.46
CA SER A 118 4.43 5.58 0.59
C SER A 118 3.84 5.62 2.00
N ILE A 119 2.75 6.32 2.19
CA ILE A 119 2.07 6.42 3.49
C ILE A 119 0.97 5.36 3.58
N SER A 120 0.04 5.31 2.61
CA SER A 120 -1.14 4.44 2.71
C SER A 120 -0.80 2.95 2.73
N SER A 121 0.14 2.49 1.88
CA SER A 121 0.55 1.08 1.89
C SER A 121 1.37 0.72 3.14
N SER A 122 2.08 1.71 3.73
CA SER A 122 2.81 1.49 4.98
C SER A 122 1.87 1.40 6.18
N ILE A 123 0.77 2.13 6.18
CA ILE A 123 -0.32 1.92 7.15
C ILE A 123 -0.90 0.51 6.97
N MET A 124 -1.18 0.09 5.73
CA MET A 124 -1.73 -1.24 5.46
C MET A 124 -0.84 -2.36 6.00
N ILE A 125 0.47 -2.33 5.72
CA ILE A 125 1.39 -3.40 6.17
C ILE A 125 1.57 -3.41 7.69
N VAL A 126 1.51 -2.24 8.36
CA VAL A 126 1.51 -2.15 9.83
C VAL A 126 0.26 -2.79 10.42
N LEU A 127 -0.93 -2.54 9.86
CA LEU A 127 -2.16 -3.19 10.32
C LEU A 127 -2.11 -4.70 10.13
N ILE A 128 -1.55 -5.18 9.01
CA ILE A 128 -1.33 -6.62 8.80
C ILE A 128 -0.36 -7.17 9.85
N ALA A 129 0.73 -6.45 10.15
CA ALA A 129 1.69 -6.85 11.16
C ALA A 129 1.04 -6.97 12.55
N GLN A 130 0.17 -6.03 12.93
CA GLN A 130 -0.58 -6.10 14.18
C GLN A 130 -1.56 -7.29 14.21
N VAL A 131 -2.28 -7.53 13.12
CA VAL A 131 -3.20 -8.69 13.00
C VAL A 131 -2.44 -10.03 13.07
N VAL A 132 -1.19 -10.07 12.65
CA VAL A 132 -0.30 -11.24 12.76
C VAL A 132 0.30 -11.37 14.17
N GLY A 133 0.12 -10.37 15.05
CA GLY A 133 0.58 -10.41 16.45
C GLY A 133 1.89 -9.63 16.69
N ILE A 134 2.31 -8.78 15.77
CA ILE A 134 3.45 -7.88 15.99
C ILE A 134 2.93 -6.59 16.63
N ASP A 135 3.25 -6.39 17.90
CA ASP A 135 2.79 -5.23 18.68
C ASP A 135 3.94 -4.28 19.08
N ASN A 136 5.19 -4.70 18.97
CA ASN A 136 6.32 -3.88 19.38
C ASN A 136 6.49 -2.63 18.49
N ALA A 137 6.50 -1.45 19.13
CA ALA A 137 6.58 -0.16 18.46
C ALA A 137 7.78 -0.02 17.52
N ALA A 138 8.97 -0.47 17.94
CA ALA A 138 10.18 -0.37 17.11
C ALA A 138 10.07 -1.25 15.86
N ALA A 139 9.49 -2.46 15.97
CA ALA A 139 9.24 -3.33 14.83
C ALA A 139 8.22 -2.72 13.87
N LEU A 140 7.10 -2.19 14.40
CA LEU A 140 6.08 -1.54 13.58
C LEU A 140 6.61 -0.30 12.84
N MET A 141 7.41 0.52 13.52
CA MET A 141 8.07 1.69 12.91
C MET A 141 9.07 1.27 11.82
N ALA A 142 9.85 0.21 12.05
CA ALA A 142 10.80 -0.30 11.07
C ALA A 142 10.07 -0.87 9.84
N ILE A 143 8.99 -1.65 10.04
CA ILE A 143 8.14 -2.19 8.97
C ILE A 143 7.55 -1.04 8.13
N PHE A 144 7.00 -0.01 8.78
CA PHE A 144 6.49 1.19 8.11
C PHE A 144 7.57 1.85 7.25
N GLY A 145 8.73 2.14 7.86
CA GLY A 145 9.84 2.85 7.20
C GLY A 145 10.40 2.09 6.00
N VAL A 146 10.60 0.78 6.14
CA VAL A 146 11.12 -0.06 5.05
C VAL A 146 10.10 -0.17 3.90
N ASN A 147 8.80 -0.31 4.20
CA ASN A 147 7.77 -0.31 3.17
C ASN A 147 7.66 1.06 2.47
N ALA A 148 7.72 2.16 3.22
CA ALA A 148 7.76 3.49 2.62
C ALA A 148 8.98 3.67 1.71
N ALA A 149 10.16 3.20 2.13
CA ALA A 149 11.37 3.23 1.32
C ALA A 149 11.20 2.42 0.01
N MET A 150 10.59 1.23 0.07
CA MET A 150 10.24 0.45 -1.13
C MET A 150 9.46 1.30 -2.15
N ILE A 151 8.42 1.99 -1.70
CA ILE A 151 7.59 2.84 -2.57
C ILE A 151 8.39 4.04 -3.10
N LEU A 152 9.23 4.65 -2.27
CA LEU A 152 10.08 5.78 -2.68
C LEU A 152 11.15 5.36 -3.71
N PHE A 153 11.64 4.11 -3.70
CA PHE A 153 12.43 3.57 -4.81
C PHE A 153 11.65 3.51 -6.12
N GLY A 154 10.35 3.26 -6.07
CA GLY A 154 9.46 3.40 -7.23
C GLY A 154 9.44 4.84 -7.77
N TRP A 155 9.40 5.84 -6.88
CA TRP A 155 9.52 7.25 -7.27
C TRP A 155 10.88 7.55 -7.90
N VAL A 156 11.98 7.05 -7.32
CA VAL A 156 13.33 7.20 -7.89
C VAL A 156 13.41 6.58 -9.29
N GLN A 157 12.83 5.38 -9.47
CA GLN A 157 12.75 4.72 -10.77
C GLN A 157 12.04 5.64 -11.79
N GLU A 158 10.88 6.19 -11.43
CA GLU A 158 10.08 7.03 -12.31
C GLU A 158 10.75 8.37 -12.62
N LYS A 159 11.46 8.94 -11.66
CA LYS A 159 12.10 10.25 -11.81
C LYS A 159 13.37 10.23 -12.67
N TYR A 160 14.17 9.16 -12.58
CA TYR A 160 15.51 9.16 -13.14
C TYR A 160 15.69 8.16 -14.29
N ILE A 161 14.82 7.17 -14.42
CA ILE A 161 14.94 6.13 -15.42
C ILE A 161 13.90 6.30 -16.51
N LYS A 162 14.34 6.32 -17.76
CA LYS A 162 13.45 6.42 -18.92
C LYS A 162 12.74 5.09 -19.17
N PRO A 163 11.42 5.07 -19.41
CA PRO A 163 10.72 3.88 -19.87
C PRO A 163 11.38 3.27 -21.12
N GLY A 164 11.53 1.96 -21.15
CA GLY A 164 12.16 1.24 -22.28
C GLY A 164 13.68 1.17 -22.24
N SER A 165 14.37 1.83 -21.32
CA SER A 165 15.83 1.73 -21.16
C SER A 165 16.29 0.33 -20.74
N GLY A 166 15.44 -0.36 -20.00
CA GLY A 166 15.77 -1.65 -19.38
C GLY A 166 16.58 -1.51 -18.09
N ASP A 167 16.86 -0.28 -17.65
CA ASP A 167 17.49 -0.05 -16.35
C ASP A 167 16.45 -0.18 -15.23
N MET A 168 16.70 -1.12 -14.32
CA MET A 168 15.78 -1.52 -13.25
C MET A 168 16.44 -1.47 -11.87
N LEU A 169 17.57 -0.75 -11.73
CA LEU A 169 18.31 -0.75 -10.47
C LEU A 169 17.51 -0.21 -9.28
N PRO A 170 16.83 0.96 -9.36
CA PRO A 170 15.97 1.41 -8.27
C PRO A 170 14.82 0.44 -7.97
N PHE A 171 14.22 -0.15 -9.01
CA PHE A 171 13.19 -1.18 -8.83
C PHE A 171 13.71 -2.41 -8.07
N ALA A 172 14.92 -2.87 -8.39
CA ALA A 172 15.55 -4.00 -7.69
C ALA A 172 15.79 -3.68 -6.20
N PHE A 173 16.27 -2.48 -5.88
CA PHE A 173 16.45 -2.05 -4.49
C PHE A 173 15.10 -1.92 -3.76
N GLY A 174 14.08 -1.38 -4.43
CA GLY A 174 12.73 -1.35 -3.91
C GLY A 174 12.18 -2.75 -3.64
N SER A 175 12.38 -3.69 -4.56
CA SER A 175 11.94 -5.08 -4.39
C SER A 175 12.64 -5.77 -3.21
N PHE A 176 13.93 -5.53 -3.02
CA PHE A 176 14.68 -6.01 -1.85
C PHE A 176 14.12 -5.43 -0.54
N ALA A 177 13.93 -4.12 -0.48
CA ALA A 177 13.31 -3.48 0.69
C ALA A 177 11.90 -4.03 0.95
N GLY A 178 11.10 -4.19 -0.11
CA GLY A 178 9.74 -4.70 -0.01
C GLY A 178 9.62 -6.15 0.45
N ALA A 179 10.65 -6.98 0.23
CA ALA A 179 10.67 -8.35 0.72
C ALA A 179 10.72 -8.43 2.26
N VAL A 180 11.38 -7.46 2.92
CA VAL A 180 11.62 -7.50 4.38
C VAL A 180 10.33 -7.59 5.20
N PRO A 181 9.32 -6.71 5.06
CA PRO A 181 8.07 -6.84 5.80
C PRO A 181 7.39 -8.19 5.59
N TRP A 182 7.37 -8.70 4.36
CA TRP A 182 6.74 -9.99 4.07
C TRP A 182 7.46 -11.17 4.71
N LEU A 183 8.79 -11.17 4.73
CA LEU A 183 9.58 -12.18 5.44
C LEU A 183 9.30 -12.17 6.95
N ILE A 184 9.16 -10.98 7.54
CA ILE A 184 8.78 -10.83 8.95
C ILE A 184 7.38 -11.42 9.20
N LEU A 185 6.38 -11.08 8.36
CA LEU A 185 5.02 -11.62 8.50
C LEU A 185 4.99 -13.14 8.39
N VAL A 186 5.71 -13.71 7.42
CA VAL A 186 5.81 -15.17 7.23
C VAL A 186 6.45 -15.82 8.45
N LEU A 187 7.52 -15.24 9.00
CA LEU A 187 8.17 -15.74 10.21
C LEU A 187 7.17 -15.82 11.39
N TYR A 188 6.39 -14.77 11.62
CA TYR A 188 5.43 -14.69 12.71
C TYR A 188 4.24 -15.64 12.55
N ILE A 189 3.88 -16.00 11.32
CA ILE A 189 2.81 -16.96 11.05
C ILE A 189 3.29 -18.41 11.23
N ILE A 190 4.53 -18.72 10.86
CA ILE A 190 5.06 -20.09 10.85
C ILE A 190 5.67 -20.48 12.21
N ALA A 191 6.40 -19.55 12.85
CA ALA A 191 7.15 -19.84 14.07
C ALA A 191 6.29 -20.37 15.24
N PRO A 192 5.08 -19.85 15.55
CA PRO A 192 4.27 -20.34 16.65
C PRO A 192 3.87 -21.81 16.54
N GLY A 193 3.53 -22.28 15.34
CA GLY A 193 3.11 -23.68 15.13
C GLY A 193 4.16 -24.71 15.50
N ASN A 194 5.44 -24.34 15.43
CA ASN A 194 6.56 -25.22 15.77
C ASN A 194 6.88 -25.27 17.28
N GLN A 195 6.40 -24.29 18.06
CA GLN A 195 6.74 -24.17 19.49
C GLN A 195 5.57 -24.38 20.42
N PHE A 196 4.35 -24.02 20.00
CA PHE A 196 3.18 -23.98 20.89
C PHE A 196 2.04 -24.90 20.47
N ASP A 197 2.20 -25.67 19.39
CA ASP A 197 1.15 -26.46 18.75
C ASP A 197 -0.13 -25.64 18.47
N GLN A 198 0.07 -24.38 18.14
CA GLN A 198 -0.97 -23.41 17.82
C GLN A 198 -0.70 -22.78 16.46
N SER A 199 -1.75 -22.54 15.71
CA SER A 199 -1.67 -21.87 14.41
C SER A 199 -2.48 -20.56 14.44
N ALA A 200 -2.07 -19.61 13.61
CA ALA A 200 -2.86 -18.39 13.40
C ALA A 200 -4.26 -18.76 12.85
N PRO A 201 -5.29 -17.96 13.14
CA PRO A 201 -6.60 -18.14 12.53
C PRO A 201 -6.54 -18.14 11.00
N ALA A 202 -7.40 -18.91 10.34
CA ALA A 202 -7.38 -19.08 8.89
C ALA A 202 -7.48 -17.76 8.12
N PHE A 203 -8.21 -16.77 8.63
CA PHE A 203 -8.33 -15.46 7.99
C PHE A 203 -7.01 -14.67 7.94
N VAL A 204 -6.11 -14.89 8.90
CA VAL A 204 -4.78 -14.24 8.93
C VAL A 204 -3.95 -14.71 7.73
N TYR A 205 -3.94 -16.03 7.46
CA TYR A 205 -3.30 -16.58 6.26
C TYR A 205 -3.93 -16.02 4.99
N ALA A 206 -5.25 -15.89 4.94
CA ALA A 206 -5.96 -15.33 3.80
C ALA A 206 -5.57 -13.87 3.55
N ILE A 207 -5.51 -13.03 4.61
CA ILE A 207 -5.07 -11.63 4.51
C ILE A 207 -3.64 -11.57 3.95
N VAL A 208 -2.70 -12.28 4.58
CA VAL A 208 -1.29 -12.22 4.17
C VAL A 208 -1.11 -12.66 2.72
N LEU A 209 -1.71 -13.78 2.31
CA LEU A 209 -1.59 -14.27 0.95
C LEU A 209 -2.21 -13.33 -0.08
N THR A 210 -3.45 -12.91 0.14
CA THR A 210 -4.20 -12.10 -0.84
C THR A 210 -3.59 -10.70 -1.00
N ILE A 211 -3.14 -10.09 0.10
CA ILE A 211 -2.53 -8.76 0.03
C ILE A 211 -1.09 -8.83 -0.49
N PHE A 212 -0.34 -9.90 -0.19
CA PHE A 212 0.94 -10.16 -0.85
C PHE A 212 0.79 -10.21 -2.38
N LEU A 213 -0.18 -10.96 -2.88
CA LEU A 213 -0.46 -11.03 -4.32
C LEU A 213 -0.87 -9.67 -4.89
N ALA A 214 -1.75 -8.94 -4.19
CA ALA A 214 -2.18 -7.61 -4.60
C ALA A 214 -0.98 -6.63 -4.68
N PHE A 215 -0.08 -6.61 -3.68
CA PHE A 215 1.11 -5.75 -3.68
C PHE A 215 2.06 -6.09 -4.83
N ASN A 216 2.25 -7.37 -5.12
CA ASN A 216 3.08 -7.79 -6.27
C ASN A 216 2.49 -7.34 -7.61
N CYS A 217 1.16 -7.21 -7.75
CA CYS A 217 0.56 -6.64 -8.96
C CYS A 217 1.03 -5.21 -9.23
N PHE A 218 1.26 -4.38 -8.21
CA PHE A 218 1.83 -3.03 -8.39
C PHE A 218 3.26 -3.08 -8.92
N ALA A 219 4.09 -3.98 -8.38
CA ALA A 219 5.45 -4.20 -8.85
C ALA A 219 5.46 -4.69 -10.32
N ILE A 220 4.55 -5.59 -10.68
CA ILE A 220 4.40 -6.07 -12.06
C ILE A 220 4.03 -4.92 -13.00
N VAL A 221 3.09 -4.04 -12.63
CA VAL A 221 2.74 -2.87 -13.46
C VAL A 221 3.95 -1.95 -13.64
N GLN A 222 4.72 -1.67 -12.58
CA GLN A 222 5.92 -0.87 -12.67
C GLN A 222 6.97 -1.53 -13.56
N TRP A 223 7.23 -2.82 -13.39
CA TRP A 223 8.13 -3.56 -14.27
C TRP A 223 7.70 -3.48 -15.74
N LEU A 224 6.39 -3.63 -16.03
CA LEU A 224 5.85 -3.51 -17.37
C LEU A 224 6.03 -2.11 -17.97
N GLN A 225 6.02 -1.06 -17.15
CA GLN A 225 6.25 0.33 -17.60
C GLN A 225 7.71 0.61 -17.95
N TYR A 226 8.68 -0.13 -17.39
CA TYR A 226 10.12 0.18 -17.54
C TYR A 226 10.91 -0.87 -18.34
N LYS A 227 10.36 -2.05 -18.61
CA LYS A 227 11.02 -3.06 -19.45
C LYS A 227 11.30 -2.53 -20.87
N LYS A 228 12.16 -3.20 -21.63
CA LYS A 228 12.60 -2.78 -23.01
C LYS A 228 11.47 -2.46 -23.98
N LYS A 229 10.30 -3.10 -23.85
CA LYS A 229 9.07 -2.80 -24.59
C LYS A 229 7.99 -2.40 -23.59
N PRO A 230 7.95 -1.12 -23.17
CA PRO A 230 7.07 -0.68 -22.10
C PRO A 230 5.61 -0.67 -22.53
N ILE A 231 4.71 -0.87 -21.55
CA ILE A 231 3.29 -0.59 -21.75
C ILE A 231 3.06 0.93 -21.81
N ASP A 232 1.94 1.30 -22.40
CA ASP A 232 1.49 2.69 -22.39
C ASP A 232 1.33 3.23 -20.96
N TYR A 233 1.90 4.41 -20.69
CA TYR A 233 1.94 4.99 -19.35
C TYR A 233 0.55 5.23 -18.76
N ILE A 234 -0.40 5.76 -19.57
CA ILE A 234 -1.79 6.02 -19.13
C ILE A 234 -2.54 4.72 -18.80
N LYS A 235 -2.26 3.62 -19.52
CA LYS A 235 -2.81 2.30 -19.16
C LYS A 235 -2.28 1.82 -17.82
N GLY A 236 -0.99 2.03 -17.56
CA GLY A 236 -0.37 1.75 -16.26
C GLY A 236 -1.00 2.56 -15.13
N GLU A 237 -1.22 3.87 -15.35
CA GLU A 237 -1.91 4.74 -14.38
C GLU A 237 -3.30 4.24 -14.04
N LYS A 238 -4.10 3.87 -15.02
CA LYS A 238 -5.42 3.30 -14.79
C LYS A 238 -5.35 1.99 -13.99
N ALA A 239 -4.35 1.14 -14.30
CA ALA A 239 -4.13 -0.10 -13.55
C ALA A 239 -3.80 0.20 -12.07
N TYR A 240 -2.96 1.18 -11.77
CA TYR A 240 -2.65 1.59 -10.40
C TYR A 240 -3.89 2.08 -9.63
N ILE A 241 -4.75 2.88 -10.26
CA ILE A 241 -6.01 3.34 -9.66
C ILE A 241 -6.90 2.15 -9.28
N VAL A 242 -7.08 1.20 -10.19
CA VAL A 242 -7.91 0.00 -9.94
C VAL A 242 -7.28 -0.90 -8.88
N LEU A 243 -5.97 -1.17 -8.97
CA LEU A 243 -5.25 -1.99 -7.99
C LEU A 243 -5.31 -1.38 -6.59
N SER A 244 -5.19 -0.05 -6.48
CA SER A 244 -5.31 0.65 -5.20
C SER A 244 -6.68 0.43 -4.56
N LEU A 245 -7.75 0.60 -5.33
CA LEU A 245 -9.11 0.34 -4.85
C LEU A 245 -9.28 -1.13 -4.42
N VAL A 246 -8.88 -2.06 -5.26
CA VAL A 246 -9.04 -3.51 -5.00
C VAL A 246 -8.24 -3.94 -3.76
N ALA A 247 -6.95 -3.60 -3.67
CA ALA A 247 -6.09 -4.00 -2.56
C ALA A 247 -6.58 -3.44 -1.21
N LYS A 248 -6.94 -2.16 -1.18
CA LYS A 248 -7.45 -1.50 0.03
C LYS A 248 -8.81 -2.05 0.46
N SER A 249 -9.73 -2.24 -0.50
CA SER A 249 -11.02 -2.84 -0.21
C SER A 249 -10.87 -4.28 0.31
N LEU A 250 -10.02 -5.07 -0.35
CA LEU A 250 -9.78 -6.45 0.06
C LEU A 250 -9.27 -6.55 1.50
N LEU A 251 -8.24 -5.77 1.85
CA LEU A 251 -7.71 -5.75 3.21
C LEU A 251 -8.76 -5.28 4.22
N ALA A 252 -9.42 -4.16 3.94
CA ALA A 252 -10.37 -3.55 4.86
C ALA A 252 -11.54 -4.49 5.19
N TRP A 253 -12.14 -5.11 4.18
CA TRP A 253 -13.28 -5.99 4.38
C TRP A 253 -12.90 -7.34 4.98
N GLN A 254 -11.68 -7.83 4.74
CA GLN A 254 -11.16 -9.01 5.46
C GLN A 254 -10.95 -8.71 6.95
N ILE A 255 -10.37 -7.55 7.30
CA ILE A 255 -10.23 -7.12 8.68
C ILE A 255 -11.62 -6.93 9.32
N PHE A 256 -12.52 -6.20 8.64
CA PHE A 256 -13.86 -5.93 9.15
C PHE A 256 -14.62 -7.22 9.47
N ALA A 257 -14.68 -8.14 8.51
CA ALA A 257 -15.47 -9.37 8.66
C ALA A 257 -14.97 -10.31 9.76
N ASN A 258 -13.69 -10.19 10.15
CA ASN A 258 -13.07 -11.12 11.09
C ASN A 258 -12.75 -10.52 12.47
N THR A 259 -12.72 -9.18 12.58
CA THR A 259 -12.28 -8.53 13.82
C THR A 259 -13.14 -7.33 14.26
N LEU A 260 -13.87 -6.69 13.35
CA LEU A 260 -14.55 -5.44 13.62
C LEU A 260 -16.06 -5.53 13.72
N ILE A 261 -16.66 -6.66 13.37
CA ILE A 261 -18.12 -6.86 13.52
C ILE A 261 -18.44 -6.84 15.03
N PRO A 262 -19.38 -5.96 15.48
CA PRO A 262 -19.81 -5.98 16.86
C PRO A 262 -20.38 -7.35 17.26
N PRO A 263 -20.17 -7.81 18.51
CA PRO A 263 -20.82 -9.03 19.00
C PRO A 263 -22.35 -8.91 18.83
N THR A 264 -22.98 -9.96 18.34
CA THR A 264 -24.44 -10.02 18.34
C THR A 264 -24.93 -10.03 19.78
N ALA A 265 -25.78 -9.07 20.15
CA ALA A 265 -26.42 -8.98 21.46
C ALA A 265 -27.30 -10.20 21.76
#